data_6db50dea049608b65a33716db69b6684
#
_entry.id   6db50dea049608b65a33716db69b6684
#
_cell.length_a   1.000
_cell.length_b   1.000
_cell.length_c   1.000
_cell.angle_alpha   90.00
_cell.angle_beta   90.00
_cell.angle_gamma   90.00
#
_symmetry.space_group_name_H-M   'P 1'
#
loop_
_entity.id
_entity.type
_entity.pdbx_description
1 polymer ?
#
loop_
_entity_poly.entity_id
_entity_poly.type
_entity_poly.pdbx_seq_one_letter_code
_entity_poly.pdbx_strand_id
1 'polypeptide(L)'
;KLPVEHCIYGTHGWQIAEELEVEGATYIDKPTFGWSHWEEQKFDNEIELIGLCTDICVVSNALILKAVFPELKITVDASCCAGVTPQTHKSALETMKMCQIDIINE
;
A
#
# COMPACT_ATOMS: atom_id res chain seq x y z
N LYS A 1 10.85 -6.79 -8.89
CA LYS A 1 10.84 -8.14 -8.32
C LYS A 1 11.80 -8.23 -7.15
N LEU A 2 11.38 -8.90 -6.09
CA LEU A 2 12.26 -9.12 -4.96
C LEU A 2 13.26 -10.25 -5.26
N PRO A 3 14.45 -10.23 -4.65
CA PRO A 3 15.53 -11.16 -5.02
C PRO A 3 15.33 -12.60 -4.56
N VAL A 4 14.35 -12.89 -3.69
CA VAL A 4 14.05 -14.24 -3.26
C VAL A 4 12.64 -14.63 -3.69
N GLU A 5 12.48 -15.89 -4.09
CA GLU A 5 11.16 -16.39 -4.46
C GLU A 5 10.25 -16.50 -3.23
N HIS A 6 9.06 -15.93 -3.33
CA HIS A 6 8.05 -15.97 -2.27
C HIS A 6 6.70 -15.62 -2.88
N CYS A 7 5.61 -15.95 -2.21
CA CYS A 7 4.25 -15.65 -2.67
C CYS A 7 4.04 -16.02 -4.14
N ILE A 8 4.47 -17.23 -4.50
CA ILE A 8 4.35 -17.72 -5.87
C ILE A 8 2.88 -17.93 -6.21
N TYR A 9 2.43 -17.32 -7.33
CA TYR A 9 1.04 -17.34 -7.76
C TYR A 9 0.45 -18.75 -7.75
N GLY A 10 -0.73 -18.89 -7.17
CA GLY A 10 -1.46 -20.14 -7.07
C GLY A 10 -1.05 -21.03 -5.89
N THR A 11 0.02 -20.70 -5.15
CA THR A 11 0.43 -21.46 -3.98
C THR A 11 -0.25 -20.95 -2.72
N HIS A 12 -0.21 -21.76 -1.64
CA HIS A 12 -0.75 -21.34 -0.35
C HIS A 12 -0.08 -20.07 0.16
N GLY A 13 1.23 -19.93 -0.05
CA GLY A 13 1.95 -18.72 0.37
C GLY A 13 1.56 -17.46 -0.40
N TRP A 14 0.91 -17.59 -1.55
CA TRP A 14 0.37 -16.47 -2.33
C TRP A 14 -0.98 -15.99 -1.79
N GLN A 15 -1.77 -16.88 -1.21
CA GLN A 15 -3.10 -16.54 -0.72
C GLN A 15 -3.05 -15.61 0.50
N ILE A 16 -4.12 -14.85 0.68
CA ILE A 16 -4.27 -13.99 1.84
C ILE A 16 -4.42 -14.87 3.08
N ALA A 17 -3.70 -14.56 4.15
CA ALA A 17 -3.83 -15.27 5.41
C ALA A 17 -5.27 -15.18 5.92
N GLU A 18 -5.82 -16.29 6.41
CA GLU A 18 -7.21 -16.37 6.83
C GLU A 18 -7.61 -15.24 7.79
N GLU A 19 -6.77 -14.96 8.77
CA GLU A 19 -7.05 -13.94 9.78
C GLU A 19 -7.08 -12.52 9.22
N LEU A 20 -6.63 -12.32 7.97
CA LEU A 20 -6.67 -11.02 7.29
C LEU A 20 -7.83 -10.91 6.32
N GLU A 21 -8.59 -11.98 6.11
CA GLU A 21 -9.74 -11.93 5.22
C GLU A 21 -10.88 -11.14 5.88
N VAL A 22 -11.43 -10.19 5.13
CA VAL A 22 -12.52 -9.32 5.60
C VAL A 22 -13.74 -9.53 4.70
N GLU A 23 -14.85 -9.88 5.31
CA GLU A 23 -16.11 -10.05 4.58
C GLU A 23 -16.54 -8.72 3.95
N GLY A 24 -16.96 -8.77 2.70
CA GLY A 24 -17.39 -7.59 1.97
C GLY A 24 -16.27 -6.77 1.35
N ALA A 25 -15.01 -7.16 1.55
CA ALA A 25 -13.88 -6.47 0.95
C ALA A 25 -13.77 -6.79 -0.54
N THR A 26 -13.25 -5.82 -1.30
CA THR A 26 -12.89 -6.03 -2.70
C THR A 26 -11.44 -6.52 -2.77
N TYR A 27 -11.22 -7.61 -3.47
CA TYR A 27 -9.89 -8.20 -3.63
C TYR A 27 -9.36 -7.88 -5.02
N ILE A 28 -8.17 -7.28 -5.06
CA ILE A 28 -7.52 -6.91 -6.33
C ILE A 28 -6.15 -7.56 -6.37
N ASP A 29 -5.95 -8.42 -7.38
CA ASP A 29 -4.65 -9.02 -7.64
C ASP A 29 -3.86 -8.06 -8.53
N LYS A 30 -2.75 -7.55 -8.03
CA LYS A 30 -1.91 -6.65 -8.79
C LYS A 30 -0.61 -7.35 -9.18
N PRO A 31 -0.23 -7.29 -10.46
CA PRO A 31 1.02 -7.94 -10.92
C PRO A 31 2.26 -7.12 -10.61
N THR A 32 2.10 -5.89 -10.14
CA THR A 32 3.18 -4.95 -9.88
C THR A 32 3.05 -4.38 -8.47
N PHE A 33 4.11 -3.76 -7.95
CA PHE A 33 4.08 -3.18 -6.60
C PHE A 33 3.03 -2.06 -6.51
N GLY A 34 3.06 -1.13 -7.44
CA GLY A 34 2.01 -0.14 -7.58
C GLY A 34 0.98 -0.61 -8.60
N TRP A 35 -0.30 -0.44 -8.28
CA TRP A 35 -1.36 -0.83 -9.20
C TRP A 35 -1.63 0.30 -10.20
N SER A 36 -1.74 -0.04 -11.48
CA SER A 36 -1.86 0.96 -12.54
C SER A 36 -3.30 1.34 -12.89
N HIS A 37 -4.29 0.76 -12.23
CA HIS A 37 -5.70 0.93 -12.60
C HIS A 37 -6.55 1.60 -11.52
N TRP A 38 -5.93 2.42 -10.65
CA TRP A 38 -6.66 3.10 -9.58
C TRP A 38 -7.79 4.01 -10.09
N GLU A 39 -7.68 4.52 -11.31
CA GLU A 39 -8.71 5.37 -11.92
C GLU A 39 -10.03 4.63 -12.10
N GLU A 40 -10.04 3.30 -12.04
CA GLU A 40 -11.24 2.48 -12.15
C GLU A 40 -12.00 2.41 -10.82
N GLN A 41 -11.38 2.83 -9.73
CA GLN A 41 -11.99 2.81 -8.41
C GLN A 41 -12.60 4.18 -8.09
N LYS A 42 -13.59 4.17 -7.20
CA LYS A 42 -14.21 5.41 -6.72
C LYS A 42 -14.04 5.49 -5.22
N PHE A 43 -13.58 6.63 -4.77
CA PHE A 43 -13.42 6.92 -3.34
C PHE A 43 -14.22 8.17 -2.99
N ASP A 44 -14.69 8.25 -1.74
CA ASP A 44 -15.42 9.42 -1.28
C ASP A 44 -14.46 10.61 -1.10
N ASN A 45 -14.11 10.97 0.13
CA ASN A 45 -13.28 12.13 0.40
C ASN A 45 -11.89 11.76 0.91
N GLU A 46 -11.76 10.56 1.49
CA GLU A 46 -10.50 10.16 2.08
C GLU A 46 -10.33 8.66 2.07
N ILE A 47 -9.08 8.23 2.08
CA ILE A 47 -8.72 6.80 2.20
C ILE A 47 -7.57 6.68 3.19
N GLU A 48 -7.45 5.49 3.77
CA GLU A 48 -6.34 5.14 4.63
C GLU A 48 -5.65 3.91 4.07
N LEU A 49 -4.31 3.95 4.04
CA LEU A 49 -3.49 2.86 3.54
C LEU A 49 -2.76 2.19 4.70
N ILE A 50 -2.77 0.87 4.67
CA ILE A 50 -2.03 0.04 5.62
C ILE A 50 -1.44 -1.15 4.86
N GLY A 51 -0.50 -1.83 5.46
CA GLY A 51 0.01 -3.09 4.93
C GLY A 51 1.52 -3.09 4.68
N LEU A 52 1.94 -3.97 3.78
CA LEU A 52 3.34 -4.27 3.48
C LEU A 52 3.63 -4.09 1.98
N CYS A 53 4.79 -3.71 1.63
CA CYS A 53 5.82 -3.11 2.49
C CYS A 53 5.70 -1.60 2.36
N THR A 54 5.95 -0.89 3.46
CA THR A 54 5.89 0.58 3.47
C THR A 54 6.68 1.19 2.34
N ASP A 55 7.90 0.69 2.14
CA ASP A 55 8.88 1.20 1.20
C ASP A 55 8.77 0.62 -0.21
N ILE A 56 7.79 -0.23 -0.45
CA ILE A 56 7.56 -0.83 -1.78
C ILE A 56 6.12 -0.59 -2.23
N CYS A 57 5.20 -1.47 -1.83
CA CYS A 57 3.80 -1.40 -2.31
C CYS A 57 3.06 -0.20 -1.74
N VAL A 58 3.25 0.09 -0.46
CA VAL A 58 2.50 1.19 0.18
C VAL A 58 2.91 2.53 -0.42
N VAL A 59 4.21 2.84 -0.47
CA VAL A 59 4.67 4.11 -1.04
C VAL A 59 4.30 4.21 -2.52
N SER A 60 4.46 3.12 -3.26
CA SER A 60 4.13 3.12 -4.70
C SER A 60 2.66 3.46 -4.93
N ASN A 61 1.76 2.78 -4.22
CA ASN A 61 0.33 3.03 -4.39
C ASN A 61 -0.10 4.39 -3.85
N ALA A 62 0.50 4.83 -2.75
CA ALA A 62 0.19 6.14 -2.18
C ALA A 62 0.50 7.26 -3.19
N LEU A 63 1.65 7.20 -3.84
CA LEU A 63 2.05 8.21 -4.82
C LEU A 63 1.20 8.14 -6.09
N ILE A 64 0.88 6.94 -6.55
CA ILE A 64 0.00 6.76 -7.71
C ILE A 64 -1.39 7.30 -7.41
N LEU A 65 -1.95 6.96 -6.26
CA LEU A 65 -3.26 7.45 -5.84
C LEU A 65 -3.29 8.97 -5.75
N LYS A 66 -2.21 9.59 -5.24
CA LYS A 66 -2.12 11.04 -5.16
C LYS A 66 -2.09 11.68 -6.54
N ALA A 67 -1.46 11.03 -7.51
CA ALA A 67 -1.41 11.51 -8.88
C ALA A 67 -2.76 11.38 -9.59
N VAL A 68 -3.45 10.25 -9.38
CA VAL A 68 -4.74 9.98 -10.02
C VAL A 68 -5.86 10.81 -9.37
N PHE A 69 -5.82 10.96 -8.05
CA PHE A 69 -6.83 11.70 -7.29
C PHE A 69 -6.17 12.79 -6.44
N PRO A 70 -5.71 13.89 -7.05
CA PRO A 70 -4.90 14.89 -6.34
C PRO A 70 -5.63 15.57 -5.17
N GLU A 71 -6.95 15.60 -5.18
CA GLU A 71 -7.75 16.21 -4.11
C GLU A 71 -8.15 15.22 -3.02
N LEU A 72 -7.88 13.92 -3.21
CA LEU A 72 -8.21 12.90 -2.23
C LEU A 72 -7.29 13.00 -1.02
N LYS A 73 -7.88 12.98 0.18
CA LYS A 73 -7.08 12.90 1.41
C LYS A 73 -6.59 11.47 1.58
N ILE A 74 -5.28 11.29 1.55
CA ILE A 74 -4.65 9.98 1.69
C ILE A 74 -3.87 9.96 3.00
N THR A 75 -4.20 9.00 3.86
CA THR A 75 -3.54 8.81 5.15
C THR A 75 -2.88 7.44 5.16
N VAL A 76 -1.66 7.37 5.68
CA VAL A 76 -0.95 6.11 5.92
C VAL A 76 -0.80 5.94 7.42
N ASP A 77 -1.28 4.82 7.96
CA ASP A 77 -1.09 4.50 9.38
C ASP A 77 0.22 3.74 9.52
N ALA A 78 1.26 4.44 9.97
CA ALA A 78 2.60 3.88 10.07
C ALA A 78 2.68 2.70 11.05
N SER A 79 1.81 2.67 12.06
CA SER A 79 1.77 1.55 13.00
C SER A 79 1.22 0.27 12.38
N CYS A 80 0.52 0.39 11.26
CA CYS A 80 -0.05 -0.73 10.51
C CYS A 80 0.72 -1.02 9.23
N CYS A 81 1.94 -0.52 9.11
CA CYS A 81 2.83 -0.76 7.99
C CYS A 81 4.18 -1.25 8.48
N ALA A 82 4.88 -2.00 7.64
CA ALA A 82 6.24 -2.42 7.93
C ALA A 82 7.06 -2.40 6.64
N GLY A 83 8.26 -1.88 6.72
CA GLY A 83 9.20 -1.85 5.59
C GLY A 83 10.15 -3.02 5.60
N VAL A 84 10.96 -3.10 4.55
CA VAL A 84 12.01 -4.13 4.46
C VAL A 84 13.01 -3.95 5.60
N THR A 85 13.36 -2.69 5.91
CA THR A 85 14.18 -2.35 7.07
C THR A 85 13.55 -1.16 7.79
N PRO A 86 13.89 -0.93 9.09
CA PRO A 86 13.40 0.26 9.78
C PRO A 86 13.80 1.56 9.07
N GLN A 87 15.00 1.59 8.48
CA GLN A 87 15.49 2.78 7.79
C GLN A 87 14.72 3.05 6.50
N THR A 88 14.48 2.05 5.67
CA THR A 88 13.75 2.23 4.42
C THR A 88 12.27 2.51 4.68
N HIS A 89 11.73 1.95 5.75
CA HIS A 89 10.38 2.29 6.21
C HIS A 89 10.28 3.80 6.52
N LYS A 90 11.20 4.31 7.31
CA LYS A 90 11.23 5.71 7.69
C LYS A 90 11.42 6.62 6.48
N SER A 91 12.31 6.24 5.56
CA SER A 91 12.56 7.00 4.34
C SER A 91 11.31 7.12 3.48
N ALA A 92 10.55 6.02 3.37
CA ALA A 92 9.31 6.02 2.61
C ALA A 92 8.27 6.94 3.24
N LEU A 93 8.13 6.91 4.58
CA LEU A 93 7.22 7.79 5.28
C LEU A 93 7.57 9.26 5.06
N GLU A 94 8.84 9.61 5.09
CA GLU A 94 9.29 10.98 4.85
C GLU A 94 8.99 11.42 3.43
N THR A 95 9.21 10.54 2.45
CA THR A 95 8.89 10.83 1.05
C THR A 95 7.39 11.08 0.88
N MET A 96 6.56 10.24 1.48
CA MET A 96 5.11 10.42 1.40
C MET A 96 4.65 11.72 2.03
N LYS A 97 5.26 12.13 3.16
CA LYS A 97 4.96 13.44 3.77
C LYS A 97 5.27 14.59 2.83
N MET A 98 6.40 14.52 2.14
CA MET A 98 6.78 15.56 1.17
C MET A 98 5.78 15.63 0.02
N CYS A 99 5.15 14.52 -0.32
CA CYS A 99 4.14 14.46 -1.37
C CYS A 99 2.72 14.72 -0.85
N GLN A 100 2.61 15.27 0.37
CA GLN A 100 1.34 15.68 0.99
C GLN A 100 0.41 14.52 1.32
N ILE A 101 0.98 13.38 1.65
CA ILE A 101 0.26 12.24 2.20
C ILE A 101 0.39 12.30 3.71
N ASP A 102 -0.73 12.20 4.42
CA ASP A 102 -0.75 12.30 5.87
C ASP A 102 -0.26 11.00 6.51
N ILE A 103 0.66 11.10 7.43
CA ILE A 103 1.20 9.94 8.16
C ILE A 103 0.74 10.05 9.62
N ILE A 104 0.11 8.99 10.12
CA ILE A 104 -0.33 8.92 11.50
C ILE A 104 0.36 7.76 12.22
N ASN A 105 0.41 7.84 13.54
CA ASN A 105 0.96 6.79 14.43
C ASN A 105 2.40 6.39 14.07
N GLU A 106 3.17 7.33 13.64
CA GLU A 106 4.56 7.14 13.27
C GLU A 106 5.49 6.83 14.46
#